data_18f3b5ca6104cfaacfd697f47580630d
#
_entry.id   18f3b5ca6104cfaacfd697f47580630d
#
_cell.length_a   1.000
_cell.length_b   1.000
_cell.length_c   1.000
_cell.angle_alpha   90.00
_cell.angle_beta   90.00
_cell.angle_gamma   90.00
#
_symmetry.space_group_name_H-M   'P 1'
#
loop_
_entity.id
_entity.type
_entity.pdbx_description
1 polymer ?
#
loop_
_entity_poly.entity_id
_entity_poly.type
_entity_poly.pdbx_seq_one_letter_code
_entity_poly.pdbx_strand_id
1 'polypeptide(L)'
;SVTEAVVVPRKDTAGSLTLVAFHTGSEVPAAALRDHLAKRLPEYMIPAHFELLGEMPCTPSGKLDKNRLPDVVIEAGKRDAAVIRPVTELEKRITAIWEDVLGVTDLGMTSNFWDVGGDSLKAMRLIMRMKKEGFIDFGLKEAFEYQTVASIVSRILRKGEGKAEEAGIVALTDVERPEARLFCLPYACGNPTMYRQFGRLLPASYAVLAANLPGHGKAGEPMRSIPEMAALCVEQLAAFNDGTPLFLLGYSFGGFLAYEIARRLEEKGRPVAGVVLVASPPPGVIGGLRAIIDSSEDEIVRVSKEVYHYDFAEMTEAERRDYLNTLRVDTQAMLDFAFGAVVEAPMLNLVGTLEEEEELKTMAEAWNAVFANPSHDRTEGAHMLIKTHPEELAGKVRHFMNELLKREGKA
;
A
#
# COMPACT_ATOMS: atom_id res chain seq x y z
N SER A 1 21.11 -11.01 22.58
CA SER A 1 19.94 -10.74 23.44
C SER A 1 20.23 -9.57 24.36
N VAL A 2 19.21 -8.76 24.67
CA VAL A 2 19.27 -7.69 25.66
C VAL A 2 19.26 -8.35 27.05
N THR A 3 20.17 -7.91 27.92
CA THR A 3 20.29 -8.40 29.31
C THR A 3 19.58 -7.47 30.29
N GLU A 4 19.84 -6.16 30.17
CA GLU A 4 19.20 -5.12 30.98
C GLU A 4 18.85 -3.97 30.05
N ALA A 5 17.78 -3.23 30.39
CA ALA A 5 17.41 -2.02 29.64
C ALA A 5 16.78 -0.97 30.56
N VAL A 6 17.00 0.29 30.23
CA VAL A 6 16.34 1.44 30.85
C VAL A 6 15.92 2.43 29.78
N VAL A 7 14.74 2.99 29.91
CA VAL A 7 14.22 4.03 29.02
C VAL A 7 14.12 5.35 29.80
N VAL A 8 14.69 6.40 29.24
CA VAL A 8 14.66 7.74 29.83
C VAL A 8 14.27 8.78 28.79
N PRO A 9 13.58 9.86 29.18
CA PRO A 9 13.36 10.98 28.28
C PRO A 9 14.67 11.78 28.12
N ARG A 10 14.98 12.21 26.89
CA ARG A 10 16.07 13.13 26.54
C ARG A 10 15.53 14.22 25.62
N LYS A 11 16.18 15.37 25.61
CA LYS A 11 15.88 16.41 24.64
C LYS A 11 16.67 16.17 23.37
N ASP A 12 16.00 16.25 22.21
CA ASP A 12 16.68 16.26 20.91
C ASP A 12 17.30 17.63 20.61
N THR A 13 17.96 17.79 19.47
CA THR A 13 18.60 19.04 19.05
C THR A 13 17.60 20.17 18.82
N ALA A 14 16.31 19.90 18.67
CA ALA A 14 15.23 20.90 18.60
C ALA A 14 14.60 21.20 19.95
N GLY A 15 15.04 20.54 21.04
CA GLY A 15 14.51 20.72 22.40
C GLY A 15 13.26 19.90 22.71
N SER A 16 12.80 19.02 21.83
CA SER A 16 11.65 18.13 22.04
C SER A 16 12.04 16.92 22.87
N LEU A 17 11.13 16.48 23.77
CA LEU A 17 11.35 15.28 24.58
C LEU A 17 11.13 14.02 23.72
N THR A 18 12.13 13.15 23.70
CA THR A 18 12.08 11.85 23.05
C THR A 18 12.54 10.75 24.00
N LEU A 19 12.08 9.52 23.77
CA LEU A 19 12.48 8.37 24.57
C LEU A 19 13.78 7.77 24.01
N VAL A 20 14.75 7.54 24.89
CA VAL A 20 16.01 6.84 24.60
C VAL A 20 16.08 5.58 25.45
N ALA A 21 16.32 4.45 24.80
CA ALA A 21 16.60 3.19 25.46
C ALA A 21 18.10 2.96 25.54
N PHE A 22 18.63 2.77 26.74
CA PHE A 22 19.97 2.23 26.98
C PHE A 22 19.85 0.75 27.32
N HIS A 23 20.68 -0.09 26.73
CA HIS A 23 20.63 -1.52 27.00
C HIS A 23 22.03 -2.14 27.07
N THR A 24 22.13 -3.29 27.74
CA THR A 24 23.34 -4.13 27.79
C THR A 24 23.06 -5.48 27.15
N GLY A 25 24.12 -6.24 26.87
CA GLY A 25 24.06 -7.57 26.25
C GLY A 25 24.69 -7.59 24.86
N SER A 26 24.12 -8.39 23.96
CA SER A 26 24.64 -8.46 22.59
C SER A 26 24.18 -7.25 21.78
N GLU A 27 25.00 -6.83 20.83
CA GLU A 27 24.58 -5.87 19.81
C GLU A 27 23.37 -6.40 19.05
N VAL A 28 22.30 -5.61 19.01
CA VAL A 28 21.07 -5.93 18.30
C VAL A 28 20.70 -4.70 17.45
N PRO A 29 20.43 -4.87 16.15
CA PRO A 29 20.02 -3.76 15.30
C PRO A 29 18.80 -3.02 15.87
N ALA A 30 18.82 -1.68 15.86
CA ALA A 30 17.73 -0.84 16.37
C ALA A 30 16.38 -1.17 15.73
N ALA A 31 16.35 -1.53 14.43
CA ALA A 31 15.16 -1.99 13.72
C ALA A 31 14.55 -3.24 14.38
N ALA A 32 15.36 -4.25 14.70
CA ALA A 32 14.88 -5.47 15.35
C ALA A 32 14.35 -5.22 16.78
N LEU A 33 14.95 -4.27 17.50
CA LEU A 33 14.44 -3.85 18.82
C LEU A 33 13.09 -3.13 18.68
N ARG A 34 12.93 -2.25 17.69
CA ARG A 34 11.65 -1.58 17.40
C ARG A 34 10.57 -2.57 17.02
N ASP A 35 10.85 -3.50 16.10
CA ASP A 35 9.88 -4.51 15.66
C ASP A 35 9.41 -5.40 16.83
N HIS A 36 10.33 -5.72 17.75
CA HIS A 36 9.98 -6.47 18.96
C HIS A 36 9.04 -5.69 19.88
N LEU A 37 9.33 -4.39 20.07
CA LEU A 37 8.53 -3.50 20.94
C LEU A 37 7.18 -3.15 20.30
N ALA A 38 7.12 -2.96 18.98
CA ALA A 38 5.88 -2.65 18.24
C ALA A 38 4.81 -3.73 18.34
N LYS A 39 5.22 -4.99 18.62
CA LYS A 39 4.28 -6.10 18.88
C LYS A 39 3.56 -5.99 20.24
N ARG A 40 4.00 -5.12 21.15
CA ARG A 40 3.55 -5.08 22.56
C ARG A 40 3.24 -3.68 23.07
N LEU A 41 3.76 -2.64 22.40
CA LEU A 41 3.63 -1.26 22.84
C LEU A 41 3.05 -0.39 21.72
N PRO A 42 2.22 0.60 22.06
CA PRO A 42 1.83 1.65 21.13
C PRO A 42 3.07 2.41 20.62
N GLU A 43 3.01 2.95 19.41
CA GLU A 43 4.14 3.58 18.74
C GLU A 43 4.77 4.73 19.56
N TYR A 44 3.95 5.52 20.26
CA TYR A 44 4.44 6.63 21.11
C TYR A 44 5.23 6.18 22.36
N MET A 45 5.20 4.89 22.70
CA MET A 45 6.00 4.30 23.79
C MET A 45 7.29 3.66 23.30
N ILE A 46 7.50 3.53 21.99
CA ILE A 46 8.70 2.93 21.41
C ILE A 46 9.82 3.96 21.41
N PRO A 47 11.00 3.66 22.00
CA PRO A 47 12.13 4.57 21.98
C PRO A 47 12.57 4.96 20.57
N ALA A 48 12.84 6.25 20.37
CA ALA A 48 13.34 6.75 19.09
C ALA A 48 14.81 6.38 18.86
N HIS A 49 15.58 6.22 19.95
CA HIS A 49 17.00 5.89 19.91
C HIS A 49 17.32 4.74 20.86
N PHE A 50 18.25 3.87 20.45
CA PHE A 50 18.73 2.72 21.20
C PHE A 50 20.25 2.79 21.31
N GLU A 51 20.78 2.75 22.54
CA GLU A 51 22.19 2.85 22.83
C GLU A 51 22.67 1.61 23.57
N LEU A 52 23.70 0.94 23.05
CA LEU A 52 24.32 -0.21 23.68
C LEU A 52 25.37 0.23 24.68
N LEU A 53 25.24 -0.21 25.92
CA LEU A 53 26.22 0.01 26.99
C LEU A 53 26.97 -1.29 27.30
N GLY A 54 28.23 -1.17 27.67
CA GLY A 54 29.00 -2.30 28.20
C GLY A 54 28.45 -2.79 29.54
N GLU A 55 28.08 -1.84 30.41
CA GLU A 55 27.43 -2.10 31.73
C GLU A 55 26.47 -0.97 32.09
N MET A 56 25.44 -1.29 32.87
CA MET A 56 24.52 -0.27 33.40
C MET A 56 25.21 0.49 34.56
N PRO A 57 25.22 1.83 34.52
CA PRO A 57 25.79 2.62 35.63
C PRO A 57 24.93 2.46 36.88
N CYS A 58 25.59 2.04 38.00
CA CYS A 58 24.94 1.84 39.26
C CYS A 58 25.50 2.79 40.33
N THR A 59 24.66 3.15 41.29
CA THR A 59 25.05 3.84 42.53
C THR A 59 25.81 2.88 43.45
N PRO A 60 26.52 3.36 44.49
CA PRO A 60 27.17 2.50 45.48
C PRO A 60 26.21 1.51 46.19
N SER A 61 24.91 1.81 46.19
CA SER A 61 23.88 0.95 46.75
C SER A 61 23.31 -0.09 45.73
N GLY A 62 23.91 -0.19 44.51
CA GLY A 62 23.49 -1.14 43.49
C GLY A 62 22.24 -0.75 42.69
N LYS A 63 21.70 0.48 42.85
CA LYS A 63 20.58 0.96 42.05
C LYS A 63 21.08 1.68 40.82
N LEU A 64 20.28 1.63 39.72
CA LEU A 64 20.58 2.35 38.49
C LEU A 64 20.81 3.86 38.75
N ASP A 65 21.95 4.38 38.30
CA ASP A 65 22.29 5.80 38.34
C ASP A 65 22.00 6.46 37.00
N LYS A 66 20.79 7.03 36.88
CA LYS A 66 20.34 7.68 35.64
C LYS A 66 21.17 8.91 35.25
N ASN A 67 21.88 9.53 36.23
CA ASN A 67 22.69 10.71 35.99
C ASN A 67 24.05 10.36 35.34
N ARG A 68 24.44 9.11 35.40
CA ARG A 68 25.68 8.59 34.79
C ARG A 68 25.44 7.92 33.44
N LEU A 69 24.18 7.92 32.93
CA LEU A 69 23.91 7.49 31.56
C LEU A 69 24.53 8.49 30.57
N PRO A 70 25.15 8.02 29.49
CA PRO A 70 25.79 8.88 28.50
C PRO A 70 24.83 9.93 27.94
N ASP A 71 25.37 11.11 27.60
CA ASP A 71 24.64 12.08 26.79
C ASP A 71 24.64 11.59 25.34
N VAL A 72 23.45 11.45 24.79
CA VAL A 72 23.23 11.05 23.40
C VAL A 72 22.77 12.26 22.61
N VAL A 73 23.50 12.60 21.56
CA VAL A 73 23.06 13.64 20.62
C VAL A 73 21.99 13.04 19.73
N ILE A 74 20.73 13.42 19.97
CA ILE A 74 19.59 12.97 19.20
C ILE A 74 19.32 14.06 18.16
N GLU A 75 19.69 13.81 16.92
CA GLU A 75 19.35 14.73 15.84
C GLU A 75 17.82 14.73 15.62
N ALA A 76 17.19 15.90 15.72
CA ALA A 76 15.77 16.04 15.44
C ALA A 76 15.47 15.52 14.03
N GLY A 77 14.54 14.59 13.92
CA GLY A 77 14.08 14.08 12.62
C GLY A 77 14.86 12.90 12.01
N LYS A 78 15.99 12.47 12.57
CA LYS A 78 16.64 11.22 12.11
C LYS A 78 16.06 9.99 12.82
N ARG A 79 14.95 9.50 12.30
CA ARG A 79 14.65 8.06 12.37
C ARG A 79 15.35 7.42 11.16
N ASP A 80 16.07 6.33 11.36
CA ASP A 80 16.76 5.54 10.31
C ASP A 80 15.79 4.78 9.37
N ALA A 81 14.66 5.40 9.04
CA ALA A 81 13.79 4.96 7.97
C ALA A 81 14.13 5.79 6.73
N ALA A 82 14.35 5.14 5.61
CA ALA A 82 14.54 5.81 4.34
C ALA A 82 13.42 6.86 4.18
N VAL A 83 13.79 8.14 4.03
CA VAL A 83 12.82 9.24 3.89
C VAL A 83 12.05 9.00 2.60
N ILE A 84 10.79 8.60 2.73
CA ILE A 84 9.89 8.42 1.59
C ILE A 84 9.54 9.81 1.06
N ARG A 85 10.06 10.17 -0.10
CA ARG A 85 9.84 11.48 -0.72
C ARG A 85 8.44 11.60 -1.32
N PRO A 86 7.83 12.81 -1.30
CA PRO A 86 6.57 13.05 -2.00
C PRO A 86 6.78 12.93 -3.51
N VAL A 87 5.91 12.19 -4.19
CA VAL A 87 5.99 11.93 -5.64
C VAL A 87 4.86 12.63 -6.39
N THR A 88 3.61 12.47 -5.94
CA THR A 88 2.44 13.07 -6.60
C THR A 88 2.31 14.54 -6.30
N GLU A 89 1.63 15.30 -7.16
CA GLU A 89 1.38 16.73 -6.95
C GLU A 89 0.64 17.01 -5.63
N LEU A 90 -0.29 16.14 -5.23
CA LEU A 90 -0.97 16.25 -3.94
C LEU A 90 0.01 16.06 -2.79
N GLU A 91 0.86 15.04 -2.85
CA GLU A 91 1.89 14.78 -1.83
C GLU A 91 2.86 15.96 -1.71
N LYS A 92 3.35 16.48 -2.84
CA LYS A 92 4.23 17.65 -2.88
C LYS A 92 3.56 18.89 -2.29
N ARG A 93 2.28 19.13 -2.64
CA ARG A 93 1.52 20.28 -2.09
C ARG A 93 1.34 20.16 -0.58
N ILE A 94 0.95 19.00 -0.05
CA ILE A 94 0.76 18.81 1.40
C ILE A 94 2.09 18.92 2.12
N THR A 95 3.17 18.33 1.58
CA THR A 95 4.52 18.45 2.15
C THR A 95 4.97 19.90 2.20
N ALA A 96 4.80 20.68 1.12
CA ALA A 96 5.16 22.09 1.06
C ALA A 96 4.37 22.93 2.09
N ILE A 97 3.07 22.64 2.29
CA ILE A 97 2.26 23.29 3.32
C ILE A 97 2.83 23.00 4.72
N TRP A 98 3.25 21.77 4.97
CA TRP A 98 3.84 21.36 6.24
C TRP A 98 5.18 22.04 6.48
N GLU A 99 6.05 22.06 5.47
CA GLU A 99 7.35 22.72 5.53
C GLU A 99 7.23 24.22 5.83
N ASP A 100 6.28 24.89 5.16
CA ASP A 100 5.97 26.31 5.39
C ASP A 100 5.47 26.57 6.81
N VAL A 101 4.53 25.75 7.32
CA VAL A 101 3.94 25.91 8.65
C VAL A 101 4.92 25.56 9.77
N LEU A 102 5.73 24.54 9.57
CA LEU A 102 6.69 24.06 10.59
C LEU A 102 8.00 24.84 10.59
N GLY A 103 8.34 25.48 9.46
CA GLY A 103 9.61 26.17 9.25
C GLY A 103 10.78 25.21 9.07
N VAL A 104 10.54 24.05 8.49
CA VAL A 104 11.52 23.00 8.20
C VAL A 104 11.52 22.67 6.72
N THR A 105 12.57 21.99 6.25
CA THR A 105 12.69 21.53 4.88
C THR A 105 12.95 20.04 4.85
N ASP A 106 12.69 19.41 3.72
CA ASP A 106 13.09 18.03 3.45
C ASP A 106 12.26 16.97 4.22
N LEU A 107 10.97 17.27 4.43
CA LEU A 107 10.04 16.35 5.06
C LEU A 107 9.73 15.16 4.15
N GLY A 108 9.62 13.98 4.79
CA GLY A 108 9.14 12.77 4.12
C GLY A 108 7.66 12.51 4.36
N MET A 109 7.11 11.58 3.59
CA MET A 109 5.70 11.15 3.70
C MET A 109 5.35 10.59 5.08
N THR A 110 6.32 9.98 5.76
CA THR A 110 6.17 9.38 7.09
C THR A 110 6.54 10.33 8.24
N SER A 111 6.96 11.57 7.93
CA SER A 111 7.25 12.57 8.97
C SER A 111 6.01 12.85 9.80
N ASN A 112 6.13 12.70 11.13
CA ASN A 112 5.04 12.99 12.06
C ASN A 112 5.07 14.47 12.45
N PHE A 113 3.93 15.14 12.37
CA PHE A 113 3.77 16.58 12.62
C PHE A 113 4.34 17.02 13.97
N TRP A 114 4.04 16.27 15.02
CA TRP A 114 4.45 16.59 16.39
C TRP A 114 5.94 16.34 16.63
N ASP A 115 6.49 15.29 15.99
CA ASP A 115 7.91 14.92 16.11
C ASP A 115 8.85 15.91 15.40
N VAL A 116 8.37 16.56 14.33
CA VAL A 116 9.17 17.53 13.55
C VAL A 116 8.96 18.98 14.00
N GLY A 117 8.45 19.18 15.21
CA GLY A 117 8.31 20.48 15.87
C GLY A 117 6.95 21.15 15.70
N GLY A 118 5.91 20.35 15.43
CA GLY A 118 4.53 20.79 15.47
C GLY A 118 4.06 21.05 16.90
N ASP A 119 3.20 22.04 17.06
CA ASP A 119 2.49 22.39 18.29
C ASP A 119 1.04 22.80 17.96
N SER A 120 0.23 23.03 18.98
CA SER A 120 -1.19 23.37 18.80
C SER A 120 -1.39 24.67 18.00
N LEU A 121 -0.49 25.64 18.09
CA LEU A 121 -0.56 26.90 17.32
C LEU A 121 -0.23 26.65 15.85
N LYS A 122 0.81 25.86 15.58
CA LYS A 122 1.19 25.42 14.22
C LYS A 122 0.11 24.53 13.62
N ALA A 123 -0.54 23.65 14.40
CA ALA A 123 -1.69 22.87 13.95
C ALA A 123 -2.86 23.76 13.49
N MET A 124 -3.15 24.84 14.22
CA MET A 124 -4.16 25.83 13.78
C MET A 124 -3.75 26.54 12.48
N ARG A 125 -2.46 26.89 12.32
CA ARG A 125 -1.93 27.46 11.08
C ARG A 125 -2.02 26.47 9.91
N LEU A 126 -1.69 25.20 10.17
CA LEU A 126 -1.85 24.11 9.20
C LEU A 126 -3.30 24.01 8.71
N ILE A 127 -4.27 23.98 9.63
CA ILE A 127 -5.70 23.93 9.28
C ILE A 127 -6.10 25.13 8.41
N MET A 128 -5.71 26.33 8.78
CA MET A 128 -6.02 27.55 7.99
C MET A 128 -5.36 27.49 6.60
N ARG A 129 -4.12 27.04 6.51
CA ARG A 129 -3.41 26.89 5.25
C ARG A 129 -4.04 25.83 4.35
N MET A 130 -4.37 24.67 4.93
CA MET A 130 -5.07 23.59 4.23
C MET A 130 -6.42 24.06 3.65
N LYS A 131 -7.22 24.79 4.44
CA LYS A 131 -8.49 25.37 3.97
C LYS A 131 -8.30 26.38 2.85
N LYS A 132 -7.27 27.24 2.92
CA LYS A 132 -6.93 28.20 1.87
C LYS A 132 -6.55 27.53 0.56
N GLU A 133 -5.91 26.37 0.64
CA GLU A 133 -5.53 25.55 -0.52
C GLU A 133 -6.67 24.67 -1.05
N GLY A 134 -7.90 24.81 -0.51
CA GLY A 134 -9.09 24.12 -0.98
C GLY A 134 -9.45 22.84 -0.21
N PHE A 135 -8.69 22.49 0.84
CA PHE A 135 -9.00 21.34 1.71
C PHE A 135 -9.97 21.76 2.83
N ILE A 136 -11.19 22.13 2.45
CA ILE A 136 -12.18 22.78 3.33
C ILE A 136 -12.55 21.93 4.55
N ASP A 137 -12.54 20.60 4.39
CA ASP A 137 -12.92 19.64 5.44
C ASP A 137 -11.76 19.24 6.35
N PHE A 138 -10.59 19.88 6.23
CA PHE A 138 -9.49 19.66 7.15
C PHE A 138 -9.65 20.54 8.39
N GLY A 139 -9.92 19.92 9.53
CA GLY A 139 -10.19 20.59 10.80
C GLY A 139 -9.26 20.14 11.92
N LEU A 140 -9.62 20.52 13.16
CA LEU A 140 -8.81 20.22 14.32
C LEU A 140 -8.74 18.72 14.61
N LYS A 141 -9.85 18.00 14.42
CA LYS A 141 -9.92 16.56 14.55
C LYS A 141 -8.92 15.88 13.61
N GLU A 142 -8.95 16.27 12.33
CA GLU A 142 -8.08 15.71 11.30
C GLU A 142 -6.59 15.99 11.58
N ALA A 143 -6.24 17.15 12.08
CA ALA A 143 -4.85 17.50 12.42
C ALA A 143 -4.28 16.64 13.57
N PHE A 144 -5.12 16.21 14.51
CA PHE A 144 -4.72 15.31 15.59
C PHE A 144 -4.78 13.83 15.23
N GLU A 145 -5.68 13.44 14.35
CA GLU A 145 -5.89 12.06 13.93
C GLU A 145 -4.88 11.64 12.84
N TYR A 146 -4.62 12.52 11.87
CA TYR A 146 -3.73 12.26 10.73
C TYR A 146 -2.40 13.00 10.90
N GLN A 147 -1.49 12.38 11.62
CA GLN A 147 -0.25 13.00 12.11
C GLN A 147 0.93 12.93 11.14
N THR A 148 0.78 12.34 9.95
CA THR A 148 1.83 12.25 8.92
C THR A 148 1.33 12.81 7.60
N VAL A 149 2.26 13.24 6.73
CA VAL A 149 1.91 13.67 5.37
C VAL A 149 1.15 12.56 4.64
N ALA A 150 1.62 11.31 4.75
CA ALA A 150 0.97 10.16 4.13
C ALA A 150 -0.46 9.93 4.63
N SER A 151 -0.70 10.06 5.93
CA SER A 151 -2.04 9.88 6.51
C SER A 151 -2.99 10.99 6.07
N ILE A 152 -2.53 12.25 6.01
CA ILE A 152 -3.33 13.37 5.49
C ILE A 152 -3.63 13.18 4.00
N VAL A 153 -2.64 12.84 3.20
CA VAL A 153 -2.84 12.56 1.76
C VAL A 153 -3.85 11.42 1.59
N SER A 154 -3.70 10.33 2.33
CA SER A 154 -4.66 9.21 2.33
C SER A 154 -6.06 9.66 2.74
N ARG A 155 -6.17 10.54 3.74
CA ARG A 155 -7.43 11.14 4.19
C ARG A 155 -8.06 12.03 3.12
N ILE A 156 -7.26 12.92 2.50
CA ILE A 156 -7.72 13.81 1.44
C ILE A 156 -8.18 12.99 0.24
N LEU A 157 -7.43 11.94 -0.12
CA LEU A 157 -7.83 11.05 -1.21
C LEU A 157 -9.10 10.26 -0.87
N ARG A 158 -9.27 9.86 0.39
CA ARG A 158 -10.52 9.29 0.89
C ARG A 158 -11.68 10.31 0.94
N LYS A 159 -11.39 11.60 1.23
CA LYS A 159 -12.39 12.71 1.31
C LYS A 159 -12.38 13.66 0.11
N GLY A 160 -11.31 13.75 -0.67
CA GLY A 160 -11.21 14.50 -1.95
C GLY A 160 -12.17 13.98 -3.02
N GLU A 161 -12.72 12.85 -2.72
CA GLU A 161 -13.95 12.24 -3.16
C GLU A 161 -15.23 13.12 -2.99
N GLY A 162 -15.13 14.35 -2.55
CA GLY A 162 -16.21 15.34 -2.61
C GLY A 162 -16.45 15.95 -3.99
N LYS A 163 -15.50 15.84 -4.92
CA LYS A 163 -15.72 15.73 -6.37
C LYS A 163 -15.49 14.26 -6.68
N ALA A 164 -16.51 13.56 -7.12
CA ALA A 164 -16.37 12.21 -7.67
C ALA A 164 -15.09 12.21 -8.53
N GLU A 165 -14.02 11.52 -8.10
CA GLU A 165 -12.95 11.21 -9.02
C GLU A 165 -13.65 10.42 -10.11
N GLU A 166 -13.74 10.99 -11.31
CA GLU A 166 -14.35 10.31 -12.46
C GLU A 166 -13.66 8.95 -12.55
N ALA A 167 -14.45 7.91 -12.76
CA ALA A 167 -13.91 6.58 -12.98
C ALA A 167 -12.85 6.66 -14.08
N GLY A 168 -11.65 6.14 -13.81
CA GLY A 168 -10.57 6.35 -14.74
C GLY A 168 -9.25 5.71 -14.35
N ILE A 169 -8.23 6.03 -15.13
CA ILE A 169 -6.86 5.62 -14.86
C ILE A 169 -6.16 6.71 -14.04
N VAL A 170 -5.62 6.31 -12.90
CA VAL A 170 -4.81 7.18 -12.03
C VAL A 170 -3.33 6.88 -12.22
N ALA A 171 -2.54 7.87 -12.59
CA ALA A 171 -1.09 7.75 -12.61
C ALA A 171 -0.55 7.82 -11.17
N LEU A 172 0.20 6.80 -10.76
CA LEU A 172 0.81 6.70 -9.43
C LEU A 172 2.27 7.14 -9.42
N THR A 173 2.90 7.20 -10.59
CA THR A 173 4.25 7.71 -10.82
C THR A 173 4.23 8.71 -11.95
N ASP A 174 5.14 9.69 -11.91
CA ASP A 174 5.29 10.72 -12.94
C ASP A 174 6.57 10.40 -13.75
N VAL A 175 6.39 9.77 -14.91
CA VAL A 175 7.48 9.34 -15.80
C VAL A 175 7.16 9.78 -17.22
N GLU A 176 7.89 10.80 -17.74
CA GLU A 176 7.63 11.35 -19.06
C GLU A 176 7.88 10.36 -20.21
N ARG A 177 8.92 9.51 -20.09
CA ARG A 177 9.31 8.52 -21.09
C ARG A 177 9.57 7.17 -20.40
N PRO A 178 8.52 6.42 -20.10
CA PRO A 178 8.69 5.15 -19.39
C PRO A 178 9.27 4.06 -20.30
N GLU A 179 10.16 3.25 -19.71
CA GLU A 179 10.64 1.99 -20.33
C GLU A 179 9.54 0.93 -20.40
N ALA A 180 8.63 0.95 -19.42
CA ALA A 180 7.47 0.08 -19.35
C ALA A 180 6.33 0.75 -18.58
N ARG A 181 5.10 0.34 -18.85
CA ARG A 181 3.90 0.68 -18.08
C ARG A 181 3.37 -0.53 -17.36
N LEU A 182 3.09 -0.37 -16.08
CA LEU A 182 2.36 -1.36 -15.29
C LEU A 182 0.99 -0.81 -14.94
N PHE A 183 -0.07 -1.41 -15.49
CA PHE A 183 -1.44 -1.06 -15.16
C PHE A 183 -1.98 -2.00 -14.10
N CYS A 184 -2.26 -1.46 -12.92
CA CYS A 184 -2.68 -2.19 -11.73
C CYS A 184 -4.19 -2.18 -11.57
N LEU A 185 -4.77 -3.35 -11.34
CA LEU A 185 -6.20 -3.62 -11.19
C LEU A 185 -6.46 -4.09 -9.75
N PRO A 186 -7.35 -3.43 -9.00
CA PRO A 186 -7.49 -3.61 -7.56
C PRO A 186 -8.15 -4.95 -7.20
N TYR A 187 -8.02 -5.35 -5.92
CA TYR A 187 -8.89 -6.37 -5.33
C TYR A 187 -10.33 -5.84 -5.19
N ALA A 188 -11.29 -6.70 -4.89
CA ALA A 188 -12.68 -6.29 -4.68
C ALA A 188 -12.77 -5.11 -3.69
N CYS A 189 -13.53 -4.07 -4.03
CA CYS A 189 -13.62 -2.79 -3.32
C CYS A 189 -12.30 -2.00 -3.21
N GLY A 190 -11.19 -2.49 -3.77
CA GLY A 190 -9.90 -1.82 -3.72
C GLY A 190 -9.91 -0.54 -4.55
N ASN A 191 -9.07 0.42 -4.19
CA ASN A 191 -8.91 1.68 -4.91
C ASN A 191 -7.44 1.87 -5.32
N PRO A 192 -7.11 2.83 -6.20
CA PRO A 192 -5.75 3.04 -6.71
C PRO A 192 -4.69 3.24 -5.63
N THR A 193 -5.07 3.77 -4.46
CA THR A 193 -4.09 4.13 -3.41
C THR A 193 -3.35 2.91 -2.84
N MET A 194 -3.94 1.71 -2.95
CA MET A 194 -3.31 0.47 -2.50
C MET A 194 -1.97 0.18 -3.19
N TYR A 195 -1.78 0.68 -4.41
CA TYR A 195 -0.57 0.46 -5.20
C TYR A 195 0.52 1.52 -5.01
N ARG A 196 0.30 2.58 -4.22
CA ARG A 196 1.27 3.68 -4.08
C ARG A 196 2.60 3.23 -3.50
N GLN A 197 2.56 2.51 -2.39
CA GLN A 197 3.79 1.99 -1.76
C GLN A 197 4.48 1.00 -2.70
N PHE A 198 3.74 0.08 -3.26
CA PHE A 198 4.23 -0.91 -4.22
C PHE A 198 4.88 -0.23 -5.44
N GLY A 199 4.24 0.79 -6.03
CA GLY A 199 4.78 1.51 -7.17
C GLY A 199 6.12 2.19 -6.91
N ARG A 200 6.38 2.63 -5.68
CA ARG A 200 7.65 3.22 -5.26
C ARG A 200 8.81 2.22 -5.17
N LEU A 201 8.50 0.94 -5.06
CA LEU A 201 9.49 -0.15 -5.00
C LEU A 201 9.92 -0.63 -6.40
N LEU A 202 9.23 -0.18 -7.44
CA LEU A 202 9.58 -0.47 -8.82
C LEU A 202 10.62 0.53 -9.36
N PRO A 203 11.32 0.21 -10.47
CA PRO A 203 12.26 1.13 -11.09
C PRO A 203 11.61 2.49 -11.41
N ALA A 204 12.36 3.58 -11.21
CA ALA A 204 11.89 4.93 -11.51
C ALA A 204 11.62 5.16 -13.03
N SER A 205 12.12 4.28 -13.89
CA SER A 205 11.83 4.28 -15.33
C SER A 205 10.48 3.63 -15.68
N TYR A 206 9.76 3.04 -14.71
CA TYR A 206 8.47 2.41 -14.94
C TYR A 206 7.32 3.36 -14.58
N ALA A 207 6.38 3.54 -15.50
CA ALA A 207 5.15 4.25 -15.19
C ALA A 207 4.13 3.27 -14.56
N VAL A 208 3.70 3.56 -13.35
CA VAL A 208 2.68 2.79 -12.64
C VAL A 208 1.34 3.52 -12.74
N LEU A 209 0.38 2.86 -13.32
CA LEU A 209 -0.99 3.30 -13.50
C LEU A 209 -1.91 2.40 -12.68
N ALA A 210 -3.02 2.90 -12.19
CA ALA A 210 -4.00 2.08 -11.47
C ALA A 210 -5.43 2.40 -11.90
N ALA A 211 -6.28 1.39 -11.98
CA ALA A 211 -7.69 1.55 -12.27
C ALA A 211 -8.45 2.11 -11.07
N ASN A 212 -9.23 3.17 -11.31
CA ASN A 212 -10.26 3.68 -10.41
C ASN A 212 -11.62 3.28 -11.00
N LEU A 213 -12.17 2.19 -10.49
CA LEU A 213 -13.41 1.64 -11.02
C LEU A 213 -14.64 2.34 -10.41
N PRO A 214 -15.76 2.48 -11.16
CA PRO A 214 -17.02 2.94 -10.61
C PRO A 214 -17.45 2.10 -9.40
N GLY A 215 -17.88 2.76 -8.32
CA GLY A 215 -18.26 2.12 -7.05
C GLY A 215 -17.10 1.76 -6.12
N HIS A 216 -15.85 1.82 -6.60
CA HIS A 216 -14.67 1.63 -5.78
C HIS A 216 -14.27 2.98 -5.16
N GLY A 217 -14.40 3.11 -3.86
CA GLY A 217 -14.36 4.41 -3.18
C GLY A 217 -15.69 5.15 -3.34
N LYS A 218 -15.69 6.35 -3.95
CA LYS A 218 -16.91 7.15 -4.16
C LYS A 218 -17.22 7.45 -5.64
N ALA A 219 -16.60 6.72 -6.54
CA ALA A 219 -16.73 6.95 -7.98
C ALA A 219 -18.06 6.42 -8.59
N GLY A 220 -19.21 6.75 -7.97
CA GLY A 220 -20.53 6.38 -8.47
C GLY A 220 -20.97 4.96 -8.09
N GLU A 221 -21.96 4.45 -8.80
CA GLU A 221 -22.51 3.11 -8.56
C GLU A 221 -21.54 2.01 -9.04
N PRO A 222 -21.42 0.89 -8.31
CA PRO A 222 -20.59 -0.22 -8.72
C PRO A 222 -21.06 -0.83 -10.06
N MET A 223 -20.10 -1.08 -10.94
CA MET A 223 -20.36 -1.86 -12.16
C MET A 223 -20.52 -3.34 -11.80
N ARG A 224 -21.43 -4.04 -12.52
CA ARG A 224 -21.85 -5.40 -12.18
C ARG A 224 -21.25 -6.47 -13.10
N SER A 225 -20.36 -6.09 -14.00
CA SER A 225 -19.88 -6.98 -15.07
C SER A 225 -18.39 -6.80 -15.32
N ILE A 226 -17.62 -7.87 -15.19
CA ILE A 226 -16.20 -7.90 -15.55
C ILE A 226 -15.98 -7.42 -17.00
N PRO A 227 -16.74 -7.90 -18.01
CA PRO A 227 -16.61 -7.41 -19.38
C PRO A 227 -16.84 -5.90 -19.55
N GLU A 228 -17.77 -5.29 -18.81
CA GLU A 228 -18.03 -3.85 -18.89
C GLU A 228 -16.90 -3.05 -18.23
N MET A 229 -16.42 -3.46 -17.05
CA MET A 229 -15.27 -2.84 -16.38
C MET A 229 -14.01 -2.94 -17.25
N ALA A 230 -13.76 -4.09 -17.85
CA ALA A 230 -12.63 -4.29 -18.75
C ALA A 230 -12.75 -3.42 -20.01
N ALA A 231 -13.96 -3.26 -20.57
CA ALA A 231 -14.20 -2.38 -21.72
C ALA A 231 -13.84 -0.93 -21.39
N LEU A 232 -14.27 -0.42 -20.24
CA LEU A 232 -13.94 0.91 -19.74
C LEU A 232 -12.42 1.09 -19.61
N CYS A 233 -11.72 0.12 -19.00
CA CYS A 233 -10.27 0.16 -18.87
C CYS A 233 -9.56 0.16 -20.24
N VAL A 234 -10.00 -0.67 -21.18
CA VAL A 234 -9.42 -0.74 -22.53
C VAL A 234 -9.62 0.57 -23.31
N GLU A 235 -10.77 1.21 -23.16
CA GLU A 235 -11.04 2.52 -23.76
C GLU A 235 -10.08 3.59 -23.21
N GLN A 236 -9.91 3.64 -21.90
CA GLN A 236 -9.04 4.62 -21.24
C GLN A 236 -7.54 4.35 -21.51
N LEU A 237 -7.14 3.07 -21.65
CA LEU A 237 -5.78 2.69 -22.04
C LEU A 237 -5.41 3.14 -23.45
N ALA A 238 -6.37 3.55 -24.28
CA ALA A 238 -6.09 4.11 -25.61
C ALA A 238 -5.22 5.38 -25.54
N ALA A 239 -5.36 6.18 -24.48
CA ALA A 239 -4.54 7.37 -24.26
C ALA A 239 -3.05 7.07 -23.99
N PHE A 240 -2.71 5.83 -23.64
CA PHE A 240 -1.36 5.37 -23.34
C PHE A 240 -0.75 4.49 -24.46
N ASN A 241 -1.29 4.59 -25.66
CA ASN A 241 -0.86 3.80 -26.82
C ASN A 241 0.23 4.49 -27.63
N ASP A 242 1.42 4.61 -27.06
CA ASP A 242 2.59 5.27 -27.67
C ASP A 242 3.73 4.26 -28.00
N GLY A 243 3.46 2.98 -27.97
CA GLY A 243 4.43 1.92 -28.24
C GLY A 243 5.21 1.46 -27.00
N THR A 244 5.03 2.09 -25.83
CA THR A 244 5.65 1.62 -24.60
C THR A 244 5.05 0.28 -24.17
N PRO A 245 5.87 -0.75 -23.83
CA PRO A 245 5.40 -2.05 -23.37
C PRO A 245 4.43 -1.92 -22.20
N LEU A 246 3.23 -2.49 -22.33
CA LEU A 246 2.20 -2.47 -21.31
C LEU A 246 2.15 -3.82 -20.59
N PHE A 247 2.28 -3.79 -19.28
CA PHE A 247 2.04 -4.92 -18.37
C PHE A 247 0.77 -4.70 -17.58
N LEU A 248 0.07 -5.78 -17.25
CA LEU A 248 -1.08 -5.76 -16.36
C LEU A 248 -0.72 -6.43 -15.03
N LEU A 249 -1.19 -5.88 -13.92
CA LEU A 249 -1.15 -6.51 -12.61
C LEU A 249 -2.56 -6.57 -12.04
N GLY A 250 -3.11 -7.78 -11.92
CA GLY A 250 -4.41 -8.02 -11.31
C GLY A 250 -4.28 -8.62 -9.91
N TYR A 251 -4.82 -7.94 -8.91
CA TYR A 251 -4.82 -8.42 -7.53
C TYR A 251 -6.17 -9.00 -7.16
N SER A 252 -6.23 -10.26 -6.75
CA SER A 252 -7.48 -10.94 -6.36
C SER A 252 -8.56 -10.77 -7.45
N PHE A 253 -9.66 -10.08 -7.19
CA PHE A 253 -10.68 -9.68 -8.18
C PHE A 253 -10.07 -9.09 -9.47
N GLY A 254 -9.04 -8.27 -9.33
CA GLY A 254 -8.34 -7.63 -10.44
C GLY A 254 -7.70 -8.62 -11.44
N GLY A 255 -7.48 -9.88 -11.05
CA GLY A 255 -6.99 -10.92 -11.97
C GLY A 255 -7.99 -11.26 -13.06
N PHE A 256 -9.27 -11.26 -12.77
CA PHE A 256 -10.34 -11.43 -13.77
C PHE A 256 -10.35 -10.28 -14.78
N LEU A 257 -10.17 -9.06 -14.27
CA LEU A 257 -10.06 -7.87 -15.12
C LEU A 257 -8.79 -7.91 -15.97
N ALA A 258 -7.64 -8.32 -15.40
CA ALA A 258 -6.38 -8.42 -16.13
C ALA A 258 -6.49 -9.42 -17.28
N TYR A 259 -7.08 -10.58 -17.04
CA TYR A 259 -7.36 -11.56 -18.11
C TYR A 259 -8.24 -10.96 -19.21
N GLU A 260 -9.39 -10.39 -18.86
CA GLU A 260 -10.35 -9.89 -19.85
C GLU A 260 -9.81 -8.68 -20.63
N ILE A 261 -9.03 -7.80 -19.98
CA ILE A 261 -8.35 -6.68 -20.64
C ILE A 261 -7.27 -7.19 -21.60
N ALA A 262 -6.43 -8.15 -21.18
CA ALA A 262 -5.41 -8.75 -22.03
C ALA A 262 -6.04 -9.38 -23.28
N ARG A 263 -7.07 -10.21 -23.10
CA ARG A 263 -7.80 -10.85 -24.19
C ARG A 263 -8.35 -9.83 -25.20
N ARG A 264 -9.00 -8.77 -24.73
CA ARG A 264 -9.56 -7.71 -25.57
C ARG A 264 -8.50 -6.91 -26.31
N LEU A 265 -7.37 -6.67 -25.67
CA LEU A 265 -6.26 -5.96 -26.31
C LEU A 265 -5.60 -6.83 -27.39
N GLU A 266 -5.45 -8.15 -27.16
CA GLU A 266 -4.98 -9.09 -28.18
C GLU A 266 -5.93 -9.14 -29.37
N GLU A 267 -7.25 -9.23 -29.16
CA GLU A 267 -8.26 -9.19 -30.25
C GLU A 267 -8.19 -7.91 -31.08
N LYS A 268 -7.74 -6.80 -30.46
CA LYS A 268 -7.52 -5.50 -31.15
C LYS A 268 -6.12 -5.38 -31.78
N GLY A 269 -5.31 -6.45 -31.80
CA GLY A 269 -3.94 -6.43 -32.30
C GLY A 269 -2.97 -5.60 -31.47
N ARG A 270 -3.25 -5.43 -30.17
CA ARG A 270 -2.43 -4.67 -29.21
C ARG A 270 -2.10 -5.53 -27.99
N PRO A 271 -1.37 -6.65 -28.16
CA PRO A 271 -1.07 -7.54 -27.05
C PRO A 271 -0.31 -6.79 -25.94
N VAL A 272 -0.57 -7.19 -24.70
CA VAL A 272 0.21 -6.72 -23.56
C VAL A 272 1.53 -7.49 -23.50
N ALA A 273 2.58 -6.85 -22.97
CA ALA A 273 3.89 -7.46 -22.82
C ALA A 273 3.90 -8.59 -21.76
N GLY A 274 2.99 -8.55 -20.79
CA GLY A 274 2.82 -9.61 -19.80
C GLY A 274 1.71 -9.31 -18.80
N VAL A 275 1.27 -10.35 -18.11
CA VAL A 275 0.22 -10.27 -17.07
C VAL A 275 0.76 -10.83 -15.77
N VAL A 276 0.58 -10.12 -14.68
CA VAL A 276 0.88 -10.58 -13.32
C VAL A 276 -0.44 -10.74 -12.57
N LEU A 277 -0.68 -11.92 -12.04
CA LEU A 277 -1.82 -12.22 -11.16
C LEU A 277 -1.29 -12.36 -9.73
N VAL A 278 -1.90 -11.69 -8.77
CA VAL A 278 -1.49 -11.75 -7.37
C VAL A 278 -2.67 -12.17 -6.51
N ALA A 279 -2.53 -13.27 -5.78
CA ALA A 279 -3.56 -13.80 -4.88
C ALA A 279 -4.95 -13.83 -5.57
N SER A 280 -4.99 -14.15 -6.86
CA SER A 280 -6.21 -14.13 -7.66
C SER A 280 -6.84 -15.51 -7.69
N PRO A 281 -8.13 -15.65 -7.29
CA PRO A 281 -8.80 -16.94 -7.32
C PRO A 281 -8.88 -17.44 -8.78
N PRO A 282 -8.72 -18.76 -9.00
CA PRO A 282 -8.67 -19.30 -10.36
C PRO A 282 -10.05 -19.40 -11.00
N PRO A 283 -10.09 -19.52 -12.33
CA PRO A 283 -11.31 -19.83 -13.05
C PRO A 283 -12.01 -21.08 -12.49
N GLY A 284 -13.30 -20.98 -12.19
CA GLY A 284 -14.13 -22.12 -11.74
C GLY A 284 -13.96 -22.53 -10.27
N VAL A 285 -12.96 -22.04 -9.56
CA VAL A 285 -12.74 -22.34 -8.12
C VAL A 285 -13.18 -21.16 -7.26
N ILE A 286 -14.47 -20.82 -7.33
CA ILE A 286 -15.06 -19.64 -6.68
C ILE A 286 -16.14 -20.00 -5.66
N GLY A 287 -16.24 -21.28 -5.28
CA GLY A 287 -17.28 -21.76 -4.34
C GLY A 287 -17.26 -21.04 -2.99
N GLY A 288 -16.06 -20.71 -2.46
CA GLY A 288 -15.92 -19.94 -1.22
C GLY A 288 -16.40 -18.49 -1.31
N LEU A 289 -16.36 -17.90 -2.52
CA LEU A 289 -16.82 -16.53 -2.73
C LEU A 289 -18.34 -16.38 -2.59
N ARG A 290 -19.10 -17.46 -2.84
CA ARG A 290 -20.55 -17.42 -2.67
C ARG A 290 -20.94 -17.20 -1.21
N ALA A 291 -20.13 -17.69 -0.28
CA ALA A 291 -20.33 -17.42 1.14
C ALA A 291 -20.31 -15.91 1.47
N ILE A 292 -19.54 -15.09 0.76
CA ILE A 292 -19.51 -13.63 0.97
C ILE A 292 -20.88 -13.02 0.62
N ILE A 293 -21.53 -13.48 -0.46
CA ILE A 293 -22.83 -12.96 -0.86
C ILE A 293 -23.93 -13.34 0.14
N ASP A 294 -23.88 -14.58 0.61
CA ASP A 294 -24.90 -15.16 1.48
C ASP A 294 -24.71 -14.79 2.98
N SER A 295 -23.51 -14.28 3.35
CA SER A 295 -23.18 -13.91 4.73
C SER A 295 -23.82 -12.61 5.18
N SER A 296 -24.10 -12.51 6.49
CA SER A 296 -24.47 -11.25 7.14
C SER A 296 -23.31 -10.23 7.08
N GLU A 297 -23.64 -8.93 7.25
CA GLU A 297 -22.61 -7.89 7.32
C GLU A 297 -21.62 -8.12 8.46
N ASP A 298 -22.10 -8.54 9.63
CA ASP A 298 -21.25 -8.82 10.79
C ASP A 298 -20.29 -9.97 10.52
N GLU A 299 -20.73 -11.01 9.81
CA GLU A 299 -19.89 -12.14 9.42
C GLU A 299 -18.82 -11.71 8.42
N ILE A 300 -19.18 -10.91 7.40
CA ILE A 300 -18.20 -10.37 6.44
C ILE A 300 -17.16 -9.51 7.17
N VAL A 301 -17.58 -8.64 8.09
CA VAL A 301 -16.69 -7.79 8.89
C VAL A 301 -15.73 -8.66 9.72
N ARG A 302 -16.25 -9.71 10.37
CA ARG A 302 -15.46 -10.64 11.15
C ARG A 302 -14.38 -11.33 10.30
N VAL A 303 -14.79 -11.94 9.18
CA VAL A 303 -13.89 -12.67 8.27
C VAL A 303 -12.86 -11.69 7.65
N SER A 304 -13.28 -10.50 7.26
CA SER A 304 -12.37 -9.49 6.73
C SER A 304 -11.28 -9.10 7.72
N LYS A 305 -11.61 -9.01 9.00
CA LYS A 305 -10.65 -8.72 10.06
C LYS A 305 -9.72 -9.90 10.36
N GLU A 306 -10.27 -11.10 10.48
CA GLU A 306 -9.53 -12.30 10.87
C GLU A 306 -8.63 -12.83 9.74
N VAL A 307 -9.12 -12.86 8.51
CA VAL A 307 -8.45 -13.47 7.35
C VAL A 307 -7.69 -12.45 6.52
N TYR A 308 -8.32 -11.30 6.24
CA TYR A 308 -7.74 -10.29 5.35
C TYR A 308 -7.05 -9.14 6.09
N HIS A 309 -7.05 -9.17 7.43
CA HIS A 309 -6.49 -8.12 8.30
C HIS A 309 -7.02 -6.72 7.94
N TYR A 310 -8.29 -6.66 7.54
CA TYR A 310 -8.96 -5.42 7.19
C TYR A 310 -9.84 -4.97 8.36
N ASP A 311 -9.51 -3.81 8.96
CA ASP A 311 -10.25 -3.28 10.10
C ASP A 311 -11.23 -2.20 9.64
N PHE A 312 -12.51 -2.37 9.97
CA PHE A 312 -13.59 -1.42 9.69
C PHE A 312 -13.80 -0.39 10.81
N ALA A 313 -12.98 -0.43 11.88
CA ALA A 313 -13.18 0.41 13.07
C ALA A 313 -13.10 1.92 12.77
N GLU A 314 -12.37 2.31 11.71
CA GLU A 314 -12.23 3.70 11.29
C GLU A 314 -13.30 4.17 10.29
N MET A 315 -14.16 3.27 9.80
CA MET A 315 -15.21 3.60 8.85
C MET A 315 -16.48 4.07 9.57
N THR A 316 -17.11 5.09 9.00
CA THR A 316 -18.49 5.41 9.35
C THR A 316 -19.45 4.28 8.92
N GLU A 317 -20.63 4.22 9.50
CA GLU A 317 -21.63 3.21 9.11
C GLU A 317 -22.02 3.30 7.62
N ALA A 318 -22.05 4.51 7.06
CA ALA A 318 -22.33 4.73 5.65
C ALA A 318 -21.19 4.20 4.77
N GLU A 319 -19.92 4.52 5.08
CA GLU A 319 -18.75 4.04 4.35
C GLU A 319 -18.64 2.51 4.40
N ARG A 320 -18.93 1.91 5.56
CA ARG A 320 -18.94 0.45 5.71
C ARG A 320 -20.03 -0.19 4.84
N ARG A 321 -21.21 0.38 4.79
CA ARG A 321 -22.32 -0.11 3.96
C ARG A 321 -21.97 -0.05 2.48
N ASP A 322 -21.42 1.07 2.01
CA ASP A 322 -21.01 1.25 0.62
C ASP A 322 -19.90 0.26 0.25
N TYR A 323 -18.90 0.04 1.13
CA TYR A 323 -17.85 -0.95 0.95
C TYR A 323 -18.44 -2.37 0.82
N LEU A 324 -19.32 -2.78 1.74
CA LEU A 324 -19.91 -4.11 1.73
C LEU A 324 -20.81 -4.33 0.52
N ASN A 325 -21.51 -3.29 0.06
CA ASN A 325 -22.29 -3.34 -1.18
C ASN A 325 -21.37 -3.57 -2.39
N THR A 326 -20.29 -2.81 -2.51
CA THR A 326 -19.31 -2.97 -3.61
C THR A 326 -18.66 -4.35 -3.56
N LEU A 327 -18.31 -4.86 -2.36
CA LEU A 327 -17.76 -6.20 -2.20
C LEU A 327 -18.68 -7.29 -2.75
N ARG A 328 -19.97 -7.20 -2.44
CA ARG A 328 -20.96 -8.16 -2.95
C ARG A 328 -21.14 -8.06 -4.47
N VAL A 329 -21.16 -6.82 -5.00
CA VAL A 329 -21.27 -6.60 -6.45
C VAL A 329 -20.05 -7.17 -7.18
N ASP A 330 -18.84 -6.89 -6.73
CA ASP A 330 -17.61 -7.41 -7.32
C ASP A 330 -17.55 -8.94 -7.23
N THR A 331 -17.93 -9.48 -6.07
CA THR A 331 -17.98 -10.94 -5.87
C THR A 331 -19.00 -11.59 -6.81
N GLN A 332 -20.19 -11.01 -6.98
CA GLN A 332 -21.17 -11.49 -7.94
C GLN A 332 -20.66 -11.41 -9.37
N ALA A 333 -19.98 -10.31 -9.74
CA ALA A 333 -19.38 -10.16 -11.07
C ALA A 333 -18.32 -11.24 -11.37
N MET A 334 -17.54 -11.67 -10.38
CA MET A 334 -16.63 -12.84 -10.53
C MET A 334 -17.40 -14.15 -10.73
N LEU A 335 -18.47 -14.37 -9.96
CA LEU A 335 -19.29 -15.60 -10.05
C LEU A 335 -19.99 -15.72 -11.41
N ASP A 336 -20.40 -14.60 -11.98
CA ASP A 336 -21.12 -14.53 -13.26
C ASP A 336 -20.16 -14.52 -14.47
N PHE A 337 -18.84 -14.36 -14.25
CA PHE A 337 -17.87 -14.26 -15.32
C PHE A 337 -17.49 -15.63 -15.90
N ALA A 338 -17.61 -15.76 -17.19
CA ALA A 338 -17.13 -16.91 -17.95
C ALA A 338 -15.85 -16.57 -18.69
N PHE A 339 -14.79 -17.33 -18.45
CA PHE A 339 -13.54 -17.20 -19.17
C PHE A 339 -13.73 -17.67 -20.63
N GLY A 340 -13.12 -16.95 -21.57
CA GLY A 340 -13.24 -17.19 -23.01
C GLY A 340 -11.97 -17.78 -23.63
N ALA A 341 -11.47 -17.15 -24.69
CA ALA A 341 -10.29 -17.60 -25.43
C ALA A 341 -9.01 -17.52 -24.58
N VAL A 342 -8.05 -18.38 -24.87
CA VAL A 342 -6.72 -18.37 -24.24
C VAL A 342 -5.98 -17.09 -24.60
N VAL A 343 -5.36 -16.46 -23.62
CA VAL A 343 -4.51 -15.27 -23.76
C VAL A 343 -3.08 -15.72 -24.04
N GLU A 344 -2.48 -15.17 -25.09
CA GLU A 344 -1.12 -15.53 -25.54
C GLU A 344 -0.02 -14.82 -24.73
N ALA A 345 -0.33 -13.68 -24.10
CA ALA A 345 0.63 -12.93 -23.32
C ALA A 345 1.23 -13.78 -22.19
N PRO A 346 2.56 -13.69 -21.94
CA PRO A 346 3.18 -14.34 -20.79
C PRO A 346 2.50 -13.96 -19.48
N MET A 347 2.28 -14.95 -18.60
CA MET A 347 1.63 -14.73 -17.31
C MET A 347 2.48 -15.23 -16.16
N LEU A 348 2.55 -14.42 -15.09
CA LEU A 348 3.10 -14.79 -13.78
C LEU A 348 1.99 -14.81 -12.75
N ASN A 349 1.71 -15.96 -12.15
CA ASN A 349 0.81 -16.07 -11.01
C ASN A 349 1.61 -16.13 -9.70
N LEU A 350 1.34 -15.17 -8.80
CA LEU A 350 1.97 -15.03 -7.48
C LEU A 350 0.95 -15.33 -6.40
N VAL A 351 1.25 -16.32 -5.56
CA VAL A 351 0.39 -16.78 -4.47
C VAL A 351 1.13 -16.74 -3.14
N GLY A 352 0.39 -16.67 -2.04
CA GLY A 352 0.96 -16.72 -0.69
C GLY A 352 1.39 -18.14 -0.29
N THR A 353 2.44 -18.26 0.51
CA THR A 353 2.93 -19.57 1.01
C THR A 353 2.07 -20.17 2.11
N LEU A 354 1.14 -19.40 2.69
CA LEU A 354 0.24 -19.87 3.76
C LEU A 354 -1.05 -20.51 3.23
N GLU A 355 -1.22 -20.62 1.91
CA GLU A 355 -2.33 -21.34 1.30
C GLU A 355 -2.03 -22.84 1.20
N GLU A 356 -3.06 -23.69 1.22
CA GLU A 356 -2.88 -25.15 1.18
C GLU A 356 -2.33 -25.62 -0.17
N GLU A 357 -1.43 -26.60 -0.17
CA GLU A 357 -0.64 -26.99 -1.35
C GLU A 357 -1.53 -27.57 -2.47
N GLU A 358 -2.60 -28.28 -2.12
CA GLU A 358 -3.57 -28.84 -3.07
C GLU A 358 -4.43 -27.76 -3.70
N GLU A 359 -4.79 -26.73 -2.96
CA GLU A 359 -5.49 -25.54 -3.42
C GLU A 359 -4.62 -24.75 -4.41
N LEU A 360 -3.34 -24.52 -4.06
CA LEU A 360 -2.36 -23.87 -4.94
C LEU A 360 -2.18 -24.59 -6.28
N LYS A 361 -2.15 -25.92 -6.26
CA LYS A 361 -2.05 -26.72 -7.49
C LYS A 361 -3.29 -26.56 -8.36
N THR A 362 -4.47 -26.65 -7.77
CA THR A 362 -5.75 -26.43 -8.47
C THR A 362 -5.83 -25.04 -9.08
N MET A 363 -5.38 -24.03 -8.34
CA MET A 363 -5.31 -22.64 -8.81
C MET A 363 -4.37 -22.50 -10.03
N ALA A 364 -3.20 -23.12 -9.97
CA ALA A 364 -2.24 -23.08 -11.07
C ALA A 364 -2.81 -23.76 -12.33
N GLU A 365 -3.38 -24.96 -12.22
CA GLU A 365 -3.97 -25.70 -13.34
C GLU A 365 -5.11 -24.91 -14.01
N ALA A 366 -5.95 -24.26 -13.23
CA ALA A 366 -7.06 -23.47 -13.77
C ALA A 366 -6.59 -22.22 -14.54
N TRP A 367 -5.55 -21.52 -14.04
CA TRP A 367 -4.96 -20.39 -14.77
C TRP A 367 -4.21 -20.86 -16.04
N ASN A 368 -3.58 -22.05 -16.03
CA ASN A 368 -2.95 -22.65 -17.21
C ASN A 368 -3.95 -22.93 -18.33
N ALA A 369 -5.22 -23.15 -18.01
CA ALA A 369 -6.25 -23.39 -19.00
C ALA A 369 -6.62 -22.13 -19.83
N VAL A 370 -6.30 -20.94 -19.33
CA VAL A 370 -6.70 -19.67 -19.96
C VAL A 370 -5.53 -18.76 -20.34
N PHE A 371 -4.28 -19.17 -20.07
CA PHE A 371 -3.06 -18.51 -20.55
C PHE A 371 -2.16 -19.51 -21.26
N ALA A 372 -1.64 -19.15 -22.46
CA ALA A 372 -0.76 -20.02 -23.24
C ALA A 372 0.66 -20.14 -22.64
N ASN A 373 1.13 -19.08 -21.98
CA ASN A 373 2.49 -18.98 -21.46
C ASN A 373 2.50 -18.69 -19.95
N PRO A 374 1.96 -19.60 -19.11
CA PRO A 374 1.87 -19.39 -17.66
C PRO A 374 3.18 -19.71 -16.95
N SER A 375 3.44 -18.96 -15.88
CA SER A 375 4.45 -19.26 -14.87
C SER A 375 3.89 -19.00 -13.47
N HIS A 376 4.41 -19.70 -12.47
CA HIS A 376 3.91 -19.62 -11.08
C HIS A 376 5.07 -19.45 -10.13
N ASP A 377 4.88 -18.60 -9.12
CA ASP A 377 5.85 -18.39 -8.04
C ASP A 377 5.10 -18.09 -6.73
N ARG A 378 5.79 -18.20 -5.60
CA ARG A 378 5.22 -18.04 -4.27
C ARG A 378 5.91 -16.89 -3.55
N THR A 379 5.15 -16.12 -2.79
CA THR A 379 5.65 -15.05 -1.91
C THR A 379 5.29 -15.40 -0.47
N GLU A 380 6.20 -15.19 0.46
CA GLU A 380 5.91 -15.42 1.88
C GLU A 380 4.69 -14.60 2.31
N GLY A 381 3.74 -15.24 3.00
CA GLY A 381 2.53 -14.58 3.50
C GLY A 381 1.22 -15.19 3.03
N ALA A 382 0.13 -14.51 3.36
CA ALA A 382 -1.25 -14.86 3.02
C ALA A 382 -1.79 -13.94 1.90
N HIS A 383 -3.12 -13.83 1.79
CA HIS A 383 -3.79 -13.09 0.70
C HIS A 383 -3.33 -11.63 0.51
N MET A 384 -2.99 -10.89 1.58
CA MET A 384 -2.67 -9.45 1.50
C MET A 384 -1.17 -9.15 1.30
N LEU A 385 -0.50 -9.84 0.39
CA LEU A 385 0.93 -9.72 0.07
C LEU A 385 1.39 -8.28 -0.19
N ILE A 386 0.58 -7.48 -0.84
CA ILE A 386 0.89 -6.08 -1.16
C ILE A 386 1.04 -5.21 0.09
N LYS A 387 0.44 -5.61 1.22
CA LYS A 387 0.56 -4.92 2.51
C LYS A 387 1.63 -5.53 3.40
N THR A 388 1.75 -6.85 3.37
CA THR A 388 2.61 -7.60 4.31
C THR A 388 4.02 -7.82 3.78
N HIS A 389 4.20 -8.04 2.47
CA HIS A 389 5.50 -8.33 1.83
C HIS A 389 5.69 -7.54 0.52
N PRO A 390 5.51 -6.20 0.54
CA PRO A 390 5.54 -5.37 -0.67
C PRO A 390 6.88 -5.40 -1.40
N GLU A 391 8.02 -5.49 -0.68
CA GLU A 391 9.36 -5.52 -1.26
C GLU A 391 9.61 -6.81 -2.05
N GLU A 392 9.26 -7.97 -1.49
CA GLU A 392 9.41 -9.25 -2.15
C GLU A 392 8.50 -9.31 -3.38
N LEU A 393 7.23 -8.91 -3.23
CA LEU A 393 6.27 -8.85 -4.32
C LEU A 393 6.79 -7.97 -5.47
N ALA A 394 7.26 -6.74 -5.16
CA ALA A 394 7.82 -5.83 -6.15
C ALA A 394 9.09 -6.39 -6.82
N GLY A 395 9.94 -7.10 -6.06
CA GLY A 395 11.11 -7.79 -6.58
C GLY A 395 10.77 -8.83 -7.64
N LYS A 396 9.77 -9.67 -7.39
CA LYS A 396 9.30 -10.71 -8.32
C LYS A 396 8.63 -10.11 -9.56
N VAL A 397 7.76 -9.12 -9.39
CA VAL A 397 7.12 -8.40 -10.50
C VAL A 397 8.17 -7.73 -11.39
N ARG A 398 9.11 -7.02 -10.79
CA ARG A 398 10.23 -6.40 -11.53
C ARG A 398 11.06 -7.42 -12.28
N HIS A 399 11.37 -8.56 -11.67
CA HIS A 399 12.14 -9.62 -12.32
C HIS A 399 11.42 -10.13 -13.57
N PHE A 400 10.15 -10.47 -13.46
CA PHE A 400 9.32 -10.91 -14.56
C PHE A 400 9.26 -9.89 -15.71
N MET A 401 8.99 -8.62 -15.39
CA MET A 401 8.94 -7.55 -16.39
C MET A 401 10.29 -7.39 -17.11
N ASN A 402 11.41 -7.37 -16.36
CA ASN A 402 12.74 -7.22 -16.92
C ASN A 402 13.13 -8.37 -17.86
N GLU A 403 12.74 -9.60 -17.52
CA GLU A 403 13.02 -10.76 -18.40
C GLU A 403 12.29 -10.66 -19.74
N LEU A 404 11.05 -10.17 -19.74
CA LEU A 404 10.28 -9.98 -20.96
C LEU A 404 10.79 -8.80 -21.80
N LEU A 405 11.11 -7.67 -21.17
CA LEU A 405 11.70 -6.50 -21.86
C LEU A 405 13.05 -6.82 -22.53
N LYS A 406 13.89 -7.66 -21.92
CA LYS A 406 15.13 -8.14 -22.56
C LYS A 406 14.88 -9.01 -23.79
N ARG A 407 13.80 -9.78 -23.82
CA ARG A 407 13.46 -10.63 -24.98
C ARG A 407 12.98 -9.79 -26.15
N GLU A 408 12.17 -8.77 -25.90
CA GLU A 408 11.70 -7.83 -26.94
C GLU A 408 12.85 -6.98 -27.52
N GLY A 409 13.82 -6.56 -26.71
CA GLY A 409 14.99 -5.80 -27.17
C GLY A 409 16.05 -6.61 -27.93
N LYS A 410 15.86 -7.95 -28.11
CA LYS A 410 16.75 -8.85 -28.85
C LYS A 410 16.19 -9.28 -30.19
N ALA A 411 14.97 -8.89 -30.53
CA ALA A 411 14.35 -9.06 -31.86
C ALA A 411 14.46 -7.77 -32.66
#